data_8450e06d3f17932f3b5c11b16595f205
#
_entry.id   8450e06d3f17932f3b5c11b16595f205
#
_cell.length_a   1.000
_cell.length_b   1.000
_cell.length_c   1.000
_cell.angle_alpha   90.00
_cell.angle_beta   90.00
_cell.angle_gamma   90.00
#
_symmetry.space_group_name_H-M   'P 1'
#
loop_
_entity.id
_entity.type
_entity.pdbx_description
1 polymer ?
#
loop_
_entity_poly.entity_id
_entity_poly.type
_entity_poly.pdbx_seq_one_letter_code
_entity_poly.pdbx_strand_id
1 'polypeptide(L)'
;MNPTVYVHDLDPVIWQITDSIALRWYGLAYLMGFIGGYYLLSWLSRRKLYPVPQDRMADFVTYVAIFGVLIGGRLGYVLFYQIPNHGWSQFLADPLMVLRVWEGGMASHGGMIGVGLYTFYYAWKHRVKWVALLDGLAIVAPVGLFFGRMANFINGELYGRIVPPGSSQGMIFPAELSQDPDLFVRVASRIYETPGLLDKLSLSGIAVPERMTAAWVTDRVRDTPAIREIVGQMMQDHARYPSQPVSYTHLTLPTIYSV
;
A
#
# COMPACT_ATOMS: atom_id res chain seq x y z
N MET A 1 -3.66 -17.16 31.10
CA MET A 1 -4.15 -16.03 30.29
C MET A 1 -3.50 -16.16 28.93
N ASN A 2 -4.28 -16.44 27.88
CA ASN A 2 -3.71 -16.39 26.53
C ASN A 2 -3.24 -14.95 26.29
N PRO A 3 -2.04 -14.73 25.75
CA PRO A 3 -1.60 -13.38 25.40
C PRO A 3 -2.65 -12.78 24.46
N THR A 4 -3.18 -11.63 24.83
CA THR A 4 -4.13 -10.89 23.97
C THR A 4 -3.39 -10.51 22.71
N VAL A 5 -3.77 -11.16 21.59
CA VAL A 5 -3.22 -10.84 20.26
C VAL A 5 -3.59 -9.40 19.94
N TYR A 6 -2.60 -8.61 19.51
CA TYR A 6 -2.85 -7.21 19.16
C TYR A 6 -3.80 -7.12 17.95
N VAL A 7 -4.83 -6.30 18.07
CA VAL A 7 -5.76 -5.97 16.98
C VAL A 7 -5.28 -4.69 16.32
N HIS A 8 -5.00 -4.77 15.02
CA HIS A 8 -4.52 -3.64 14.23
C HIS A 8 -5.59 -2.52 14.20
N ASP A 9 -5.21 -1.34 14.68
CA ASP A 9 -6.11 -0.19 14.86
C ASP A 9 -5.52 1.14 14.35
N LEU A 10 -4.46 1.07 13.52
CA LEU A 10 -3.84 2.26 12.94
C LEU A 10 -4.77 2.93 11.93
N ASP A 11 -4.81 4.27 11.97
CA ASP A 11 -5.59 5.06 11.02
C ASP A 11 -4.77 5.32 9.73
N PRO A 12 -5.25 4.92 8.54
CA PRO A 12 -4.60 5.23 7.27
C PRO A 12 -4.67 6.72 6.90
N VAL A 13 -5.54 7.50 7.55
CA VAL A 13 -5.71 8.93 7.33
C VAL A 13 -4.90 9.71 8.38
N ILE A 14 -4.00 10.60 7.92
CA ILE A 14 -3.25 11.49 8.77
C ILE A 14 -4.11 12.71 9.13
N TRP A 15 -4.76 13.28 8.13
CA TRP A 15 -5.58 14.46 8.28
C TRP A 15 -6.66 14.53 7.20
N GLN A 16 -7.92 14.69 7.66
CA GLN A 16 -9.05 14.94 6.78
C GLN A 16 -9.12 16.43 6.47
N ILE A 17 -8.95 16.80 5.20
CA ILE A 17 -8.96 18.20 4.76
C ILE A 17 -10.39 18.62 4.39
N THR A 18 -11.09 17.76 3.61
CA THR A 18 -12.50 17.90 3.26
C THR A 18 -13.13 16.50 3.24
N ASP A 19 -14.45 16.41 3.09
CA ASP A 19 -15.15 15.12 3.00
C ASP A 19 -14.62 14.20 1.88
N SER A 20 -14.03 14.79 0.84
CA SER A 20 -13.50 14.05 -0.32
C SER A 20 -11.98 13.98 -0.39
N ILE A 21 -11.27 14.82 0.37
CA ILE A 21 -9.80 14.94 0.30
C ILE A 21 -9.20 14.69 1.67
N ALA A 22 -8.35 13.67 1.75
CA ALA A 22 -7.62 13.34 2.97
C ALA A 22 -6.12 13.16 2.67
N LEU A 23 -5.29 13.63 3.57
CA LEU A 23 -3.86 13.30 3.60
C LEU A 23 -3.71 11.90 4.20
N ARG A 24 -3.18 10.97 3.41
CA ARG A 24 -3.03 9.55 3.79
C ARG A 24 -1.56 9.18 3.93
N TRP A 25 -1.26 8.25 4.83
CA TRP A 25 0.08 7.68 5.00
C TRP A 25 0.65 7.11 3.71
N TYR A 26 -0.20 6.58 2.83
CA TYR A 26 0.21 6.04 1.55
C TYR A 26 0.87 7.10 0.65
N GLY A 27 0.24 8.28 0.53
CA GLY A 27 0.80 9.40 -0.24
C GLY A 27 2.12 9.89 0.35
N LEU A 28 2.19 10.01 1.69
CA LEU A 28 3.41 10.41 2.38
C LEU A 28 4.54 9.38 2.18
N ALA A 29 4.23 8.09 2.24
CA ALA A 29 5.19 7.02 2.02
C ALA A 29 5.80 7.06 0.61
N TYR A 30 5.00 7.28 -0.43
CA TYR A 30 5.52 7.49 -1.78
C TYR A 30 6.44 8.70 -1.85
N LEU A 31 6.02 9.83 -1.27
CA LEU A 31 6.83 11.05 -1.22
C LEU A 31 8.17 10.80 -0.54
N MET A 32 8.17 10.14 0.61
CA MET A 32 9.39 9.77 1.35
C MET A 32 10.29 8.82 0.54
N GLY A 33 9.69 7.88 -0.18
CA GLY A 33 10.40 7.00 -1.09
C GLY A 33 11.13 7.76 -2.20
N PHE A 34 10.48 8.72 -2.85
CA PHE A 34 11.10 9.55 -3.88
C PHE A 34 12.15 10.50 -3.33
N ILE A 35 11.90 11.12 -2.16
CA ILE A 35 12.86 11.99 -1.48
C ILE A 35 14.12 11.18 -1.10
N GLY A 36 13.94 10.03 -0.45
CA GLY A 36 15.04 9.13 -0.08
C GLY A 36 15.83 8.66 -1.30
N GLY A 37 15.11 8.28 -2.35
CA GLY A 37 15.68 7.92 -3.65
C GLY A 37 16.51 9.03 -4.27
N TYR A 38 15.99 10.25 -4.28
CA TYR A 38 16.71 11.43 -4.77
C TYR A 38 18.01 11.67 -4.01
N TYR A 39 17.97 11.64 -2.68
CA TYR A 39 19.19 11.87 -1.87
C TYR A 39 20.23 10.77 -2.08
N LEU A 40 19.80 9.51 -2.18
CA LEU A 40 20.71 8.39 -2.38
C LEU A 40 21.35 8.42 -3.79
N LEU A 41 20.55 8.67 -4.84
CA LEU A 41 21.08 8.84 -6.20
C LEU A 41 22.01 10.07 -6.30
N SER A 42 21.65 11.17 -5.64
CA SER A 42 22.49 12.36 -5.57
C SER A 42 23.83 12.08 -4.88
N TRP A 43 23.81 11.28 -3.82
CA TRP A 43 25.03 10.84 -3.14
C TRP A 43 25.91 9.95 -4.03
N LEU A 44 25.31 8.98 -4.75
CA LEU A 44 26.02 8.15 -5.73
C LEU A 44 26.61 9.00 -6.87
N SER A 45 25.87 9.97 -7.38
CA SER A 45 26.33 10.89 -8.43
C SER A 45 27.52 11.73 -7.96
N ARG A 46 27.48 12.28 -6.74
CA ARG A 46 28.63 13.01 -6.14
C ARG A 46 29.88 12.17 -6.07
N ARG A 47 29.74 10.87 -5.83
CA ARG A 47 30.85 9.92 -5.80
C ARG A 47 31.27 9.40 -7.18
N LYS A 48 30.65 9.93 -8.26
CA LYS A 48 30.86 9.47 -9.64
C LYS A 48 30.53 7.99 -9.87
N LEU A 49 29.67 7.43 -9.03
CA LEU A 49 29.16 6.06 -9.13
C LEU A 49 27.86 5.97 -9.93
N TYR A 50 27.24 7.10 -10.28
CA TYR A 50 26.01 7.17 -11.05
C TYR A 50 26.13 8.15 -12.20
N PRO A 51 25.64 7.79 -13.43
CA PRO A 51 25.95 8.57 -14.64
C PRO A 51 25.11 9.84 -14.80
N VAL A 52 24.09 10.07 -13.98
CA VAL A 52 23.26 11.29 -14.02
C VAL A 52 23.97 12.40 -13.25
N PRO A 53 24.25 13.56 -13.89
CA PRO A 53 24.85 14.71 -13.22
C PRO A 53 23.95 15.29 -12.13
N GLN A 54 24.53 15.93 -11.13
CA GLN A 54 23.79 16.47 -9.98
C GLN A 54 22.77 17.54 -10.34
N ASP A 55 23.12 18.42 -11.26
CA ASP A 55 22.25 19.49 -11.77
C ASP A 55 20.99 18.96 -12.47
N ARG A 56 21.02 17.71 -12.96
CA ARG A 56 19.89 17.05 -13.62
C ARG A 56 19.21 15.98 -12.76
N MET A 57 19.68 15.77 -11.54
CA MET A 57 19.19 14.67 -10.70
C MET A 57 17.72 14.86 -10.31
N ALA A 58 17.31 16.08 -9.97
CA ALA A 58 15.94 16.39 -9.62
C ALA A 58 14.99 16.11 -10.79
N ASP A 59 15.35 16.59 -11.99
CA ASP A 59 14.56 16.35 -13.21
C ASP A 59 14.49 14.85 -13.53
N PHE A 60 15.62 14.14 -13.43
CA PHE A 60 15.67 12.71 -13.70
C PHE A 60 14.72 11.93 -12.78
N VAL A 61 14.78 12.16 -11.46
CA VAL A 61 13.91 11.48 -10.48
C VAL A 61 12.45 11.85 -10.71
N THR A 62 12.17 13.13 -10.98
CA THR A 62 10.80 13.60 -11.27
C THR A 62 10.24 12.91 -12.51
N TYR A 63 10.99 12.82 -13.58
CA TYR A 63 10.53 12.18 -14.81
C TYR A 63 10.44 10.65 -14.67
N VAL A 64 11.31 10.01 -13.91
CA VAL A 64 11.14 8.59 -13.54
C VAL A 64 9.83 8.39 -12.77
N ALA A 65 9.51 9.27 -11.83
CA ALA A 65 8.25 9.20 -11.07
C ALA A 65 7.03 9.38 -11.97
N ILE A 66 7.02 10.41 -12.83
CA ILE A 66 5.87 10.72 -13.68
C ILE A 66 5.71 9.70 -14.81
N PHE A 67 6.74 9.57 -15.66
CA PHE A 67 6.65 8.74 -16.86
C PHE A 67 6.84 7.25 -16.58
N GLY A 68 7.74 6.93 -15.65
CA GLY A 68 7.98 5.55 -15.25
C GLY A 68 6.87 5.02 -14.35
N VAL A 69 6.75 5.57 -13.15
CA VAL A 69 5.88 5.00 -12.12
C VAL A 69 4.42 5.32 -12.36
N LEU A 70 4.04 6.61 -12.48
CA LEU A 70 2.62 7.00 -12.58
C LEU A 70 2.02 6.60 -13.92
N ILE A 71 2.56 7.07 -15.02
CA ILE A 71 2.03 6.77 -16.36
C ILE A 71 2.19 5.29 -16.67
N GLY A 72 3.37 4.72 -16.45
CA GLY A 72 3.62 3.30 -16.66
C GLY A 72 2.71 2.40 -15.82
N GLY A 73 2.55 2.72 -14.54
CA GLY A 73 1.67 1.98 -13.63
C GLY A 73 0.20 2.04 -14.05
N ARG A 74 -0.27 3.21 -14.48
CA ARG A 74 -1.66 3.40 -14.93
C ARG A 74 -1.92 2.72 -16.29
N LEU A 75 -1.05 2.92 -17.26
CA LEU A 75 -1.14 2.24 -18.55
C LEU A 75 -1.09 0.72 -18.40
N GLY A 76 -0.18 0.22 -17.55
CA GLY A 76 -0.09 -1.21 -17.24
C GLY A 76 -1.37 -1.73 -16.60
N TYR A 77 -1.99 -0.99 -15.70
CA TYR A 77 -3.28 -1.38 -15.13
C TYR A 77 -4.38 -1.48 -16.18
N VAL A 78 -4.50 -0.47 -17.04
CA VAL A 78 -5.50 -0.47 -18.11
C VAL A 78 -5.26 -1.62 -19.08
N LEU A 79 -4.02 -1.84 -19.52
CA LEU A 79 -3.69 -2.87 -20.51
C LEU A 79 -3.77 -4.30 -19.96
N PHE A 80 -3.32 -4.53 -18.71
CA PHE A 80 -3.19 -5.89 -18.16
C PHE A 80 -4.39 -6.34 -17.33
N TYR A 81 -5.22 -5.39 -16.84
CA TYR A 81 -6.35 -5.72 -15.96
C TYR A 81 -7.68 -5.19 -16.51
N GLN A 82 -7.75 -3.92 -16.88
CA GLN A 82 -9.04 -3.33 -17.24
C GLN A 82 -9.54 -3.82 -18.60
N ILE A 83 -8.71 -3.76 -19.64
CA ILE A 83 -9.08 -4.24 -20.97
C ILE A 83 -9.39 -5.75 -20.98
N PRO A 84 -8.58 -6.65 -20.37
CA PRO A 84 -8.92 -8.06 -20.32
C PRO A 84 -10.22 -8.39 -19.58
N ASN A 85 -10.57 -7.62 -18.53
CA ASN A 85 -11.77 -7.89 -17.74
C ASN A 85 -13.05 -7.29 -18.30
N HIS A 86 -12.97 -6.14 -18.99
CA HIS A 86 -14.15 -5.38 -19.44
C HIS A 86 -14.24 -5.22 -20.97
N GLY A 87 -13.20 -5.63 -21.70
CA GLY A 87 -13.13 -5.57 -23.16
C GLY A 87 -12.70 -4.21 -23.72
N TRP A 88 -12.30 -4.24 -24.99
CA TRP A 88 -11.88 -3.05 -25.73
C TRP A 88 -13.01 -2.02 -25.94
N SER A 89 -14.27 -2.47 -25.97
CA SER A 89 -15.43 -1.61 -26.18
C SER A 89 -15.57 -0.54 -25.09
N GLN A 90 -15.32 -0.92 -23.84
CA GLN A 90 -15.36 0.04 -22.71
C GLN A 90 -14.20 1.06 -22.82
N PHE A 91 -13.00 0.61 -23.17
CA PHE A 91 -11.86 1.50 -23.38
C PHE A 91 -12.10 2.49 -24.52
N LEU A 92 -12.67 2.03 -25.65
CA LEU A 92 -12.98 2.90 -26.80
C LEU A 92 -14.11 3.88 -26.50
N ALA A 93 -15.05 3.51 -25.65
CA ALA A 93 -16.13 4.40 -25.21
C ALA A 93 -15.63 5.54 -24.32
N ASP A 94 -14.58 5.30 -23.52
CA ASP A 94 -14.02 6.29 -22.60
C ASP A 94 -12.48 6.16 -22.51
N PRO A 95 -11.73 6.61 -23.52
CA PRO A 95 -10.26 6.52 -23.50
C PRO A 95 -9.61 7.38 -22.39
N LEU A 96 -10.31 8.43 -21.92
CA LEU A 96 -9.81 9.33 -20.86
C LEU A 96 -9.75 8.65 -19.47
N MET A 97 -10.32 7.45 -19.33
CA MET A 97 -10.18 6.64 -18.12
C MET A 97 -8.70 6.40 -17.73
N VAL A 98 -7.79 6.41 -18.70
CA VAL A 98 -6.34 6.27 -18.45
C VAL A 98 -5.82 7.40 -17.57
N LEU A 99 -6.36 8.60 -17.68
CA LEU A 99 -5.91 9.77 -16.93
C LEU A 99 -6.47 9.83 -15.49
N ARG A 100 -7.51 9.05 -15.19
CA ARG A 100 -8.19 9.06 -13.88
C ARG A 100 -7.43 8.25 -12.82
N VAL A 101 -6.23 8.69 -12.49
CA VAL A 101 -5.39 8.05 -11.45
C VAL A 101 -6.02 8.09 -10.06
N TRP A 102 -6.93 9.03 -9.80
CA TRP A 102 -7.68 9.17 -8.53
C TRP A 102 -8.75 8.09 -8.30
N GLU A 103 -9.19 7.40 -9.35
CA GLU A 103 -10.08 6.25 -9.24
C GLU A 103 -9.35 4.97 -8.78
N GLY A 104 -8.02 5.05 -8.58
CA GLY A 104 -7.19 3.91 -8.25
C GLY A 104 -6.78 3.10 -9.48
N GLY A 105 -6.25 1.90 -9.25
CA GLY A 105 -5.80 1.01 -10.31
C GLY A 105 -4.43 1.37 -10.87
N MET A 106 -3.41 0.84 -10.21
CA MET A 106 -2.00 0.93 -10.60
C MET A 106 -1.41 -0.49 -10.69
N ALA A 107 -0.68 -0.79 -11.76
CA ALA A 107 0.01 -2.06 -11.93
C ALA A 107 1.51 -1.92 -11.68
N SER A 108 2.07 -2.68 -10.76
CA SER A 108 3.50 -2.66 -10.45
C SER A 108 4.35 -3.05 -11.66
N HIS A 109 3.93 -4.05 -12.44
CA HIS A 109 4.60 -4.45 -13.68
C HIS A 109 4.61 -3.32 -14.72
N GLY A 110 3.50 -2.59 -14.85
CA GLY A 110 3.43 -1.41 -15.72
C GLY A 110 4.40 -0.31 -15.28
N GLY A 111 4.50 -0.06 -13.99
CA GLY A 111 5.49 0.86 -13.42
C GLY A 111 6.93 0.45 -13.72
N MET A 112 7.29 -0.82 -13.53
CA MET A 112 8.62 -1.34 -13.85
C MET A 112 8.96 -1.19 -15.34
N ILE A 113 8.03 -1.53 -16.22
CA ILE A 113 8.19 -1.36 -17.67
C ILE A 113 8.35 0.12 -18.01
N GLY A 114 7.52 0.99 -17.45
CA GLY A 114 7.58 2.44 -17.67
C GLY A 114 8.93 3.03 -17.22
N VAL A 115 9.45 2.65 -16.05
CA VAL A 115 10.78 3.04 -15.57
C VAL A 115 11.86 2.54 -16.53
N GLY A 116 11.77 1.30 -16.99
CA GLY A 116 12.69 0.73 -17.98
C GLY A 116 12.71 1.53 -19.28
N LEU A 117 11.53 1.84 -19.82
CA LEU A 117 11.38 2.61 -21.06
C LEU A 117 11.88 4.05 -20.93
N TYR A 118 11.52 4.72 -19.84
CA TYR A 118 12.00 6.09 -19.59
C TYR A 118 13.51 6.13 -19.43
N THR A 119 14.10 5.24 -18.65
CA THR A 119 15.56 5.19 -18.45
C THR A 119 16.29 4.79 -19.71
N PHE A 120 15.70 3.93 -20.57
CA PHE A 120 16.24 3.63 -21.90
C PHE A 120 16.26 4.88 -22.78
N TYR A 121 15.15 5.63 -22.82
CA TYR A 121 15.08 6.91 -23.54
C TYR A 121 16.13 7.90 -23.02
N TYR A 122 16.26 8.05 -21.71
CA TYR A 122 17.25 8.93 -21.09
C TYR A 122 18.68 8.52 -21.47
N ALA A 123 19.00 7.22 -21.41
CA ALA A 123 20.28 6.66 -21.78
C ALA A 123 20.64 6.96 -23.24
N TRP A 124 19.68 6.76 -24.13
CA TRP A 124 19.85 7.06 -25.56
C TRP A 124 20.08 8.57 -25.80
N LYS A 125 19.27 9.42 -25.19
CA LYS A 125 19.34 10.89 -25.35
C LYS A 125 20.64 11.47 -24.80
N HIS A 126 21.12 10.98 -23.67
CA HIS A 126 22.32 11.50 -22.98
C HIS A 126 23.58 10.68 -23.23
N ARG A 127 23.51 9.66 -24.07
CA ARG A 127 24.63 8.77 -24.46
C ARG A 127 25.31 8.13 -23.24
N VAL A 128 24.55 7.76 -22.22
CA VAL A 128 25.02 7.02 -21.05
C VAL A 128 24.64 5.54 -21.15
N LYS A 129 25.34 4.68 -20.44
CA LYS A 129 24.99 3.24 -20.41
C LYS A 129 23.68 3.02 -19.68
N TRP A 130 22.70 2.42 -20.34
CA TRP A 130 21.38 2.15 -19.75
C TRP A 130 21.47 1.28 -18.49
N VAL A 131 22.27 0.21 -18.51
CA VAL A 131 22.48 -0.68 -17.37
C VAL A 131 22.96 0.09 -16.14
N ALA A 132 23.85 1.07 -16.30
CA ALA A 132 24.33 1.88 -15.18
C ALA A 132 23.22 2.76 -14.55
N LEU A 133 22.19 3.14 -15.33
CA LEU A 133 21.01 3.81 -14.77
C LEU A 133 20.17 2.82 -13.96
N LEU A 134 19.97 1.61 -14.47
CA LEU A 134 19.21 0.56 -13.78
C LEU A 134 19.91 0.10 -12.51
N ASP A 135 21.22 -0.04 -12.50
CA ASP A 135 22.00 -0.41 -11.30
C ASP A 135 21.77 0.59 -10.16
N GLY A 136 21.85 1.89 -10.44
CA GLY A 136 21.56 2.91 -9.44
C GLY A 136 20.11 2.87 -8.95
N LEU A 137 19.15 2.66 -9.84
CA LEU A 137 17.73 2.51 -9.45
C LEU A 137 17.49 1.23 -8.63
N ALA A 138 18.21 0.14 -8.93
CA ALA A 138 18.12 -1.09 -8.13
C ALA A 138 18.63 -0.88 -6.69
N ILE A 139 19.66 -0.06 -6.50
CA ILE A 139 20.17 0.31 -5.17
C ILE A 139 19.14 1.15 -4.39
N VAL A 140 18.37 1.97 -5.09
CA VAL A 140 17.38 2.90 -4.49
C VAL A 140 16.02 2.25 -4.29
N ALA A 141 15.65 1.28 -5.11
CA ALA A 141 14.35 0.61 -5.04
C ALA A 141 13.97 0.11 -3.64
N PRO A 142 14.89 -0.47 -2.82
CA PRO A 142 14.60 -0.88 -1.46
C PRO A 142 14.08 0.24 -0.55
N VAL A 143 14.53 1.49 -0.76
CA VAL A 143 14.05 2.65 0.01
C VAL A 143 12.56 2.89 -0.26
N GLY A 144 12.16 2.90 -1.53
CA GLY A 144 10.76 3.05 -1.92
C GLY A 144 9.90 1.88 -1.45
N LEU A 145 10.40 0.65 -1.58
CA LEU A 145 9.74 -0.56 -1.10
C LEU A 145 9.52 -0.53 0.42
N PHE A 146 10.52 -0.09 1.19
CA PHE A 146 10.39 0.05 2.64
C PHE A 146 9.21 0.96 3.01
N PHE A 147 9.17 2.17 2.48
CA PHE A 147 8.07 3.11 2.76
C PHE A 147 6.72 2.59 2.27
N GLY A 148 6.67 1.98 1.09
CA GLY A 148 5.46 1.36 0.57
C GLY A 148 4.95 0.23 1.48
N ARG A 149 5.83 -0.64 1.98
CA ARG A 149 5.45 -1.73 2.92
C ARG A 149 5.03 -1.19 4.28
N MET A 150 5.64 -0.12 4.76
CA MET A 150 5.18 0.56 5.98
C MET A 150 3.78 1.15 5.79
N ALA A 151 3.49 1.73 4.63
CA ALA A 151 2.15 2.21 4.30
C ALA A 151 1.13 1.06 4.24
N ASN A 152 1.47 -0.07 3.64
CA ASN A 152 0.61 -1.27 3.66
C ASN A 152 0.34 -1.75 5.10
N PHE A 153 1.34 -1.71 5.98
CA PHE A 153 1.15 -2.05 7.38
C PHE A 153 0.16 -1.11 8.06
N ILE A 154 0.33 0.21 7.90
CA ILE A 154 -0.57 1.21 8.48
C ILE A 154 -2.00 1.04 7.94
N ASN A 155 -2.16 0.72 6.66
CA ASN A 155 -3.46 0.44 6.05
C ASN A 155 -4.07 -0.92 6.47
N GLY A 156 -3.31 -1.80 7.15
CA GLY A 156 -3.75 -3.13 7.53
C GLY A 156 -3.95 -4.08 6.34
N GLU A 157 -3.20 -3.90 5.27
CA GLU A 157 -3.31 -4.68 4.03
C GLU A 157 -2.03 -5.47 3.72
N LEU A 158 -2.11 -6.47 2.82
CA LEU A 158 -0.99 -7.32 2.39
C LEU A 158 -0.25 -7.98 3.57
N TYR A 159 -0.98 -8.41 4.58
CA TYR A 159 -0.49 -9.17 5.73
C TYR A 159 -0.06 -10.60 5.33
N GLY A 160 0.61 -11.30 6.23
CA GLY A 160 1.17 -12.63 6.00
C GLY A 160 0.17 -13.76 6.21
N ARG A 161 0.72 -14.96 6.36
CA ARG A 161 -0.04 -16.18 6.63
C ARG A 161 -0.59 -16.19 8.05
N ILE A 162 -1.61 -17.01 8.29
CA ILE A 162 -2.11 -17.29 9.64
C ILE A 162 -0.97 -17.86 10.49
N VAL A 163 -0.85 -17.37 11.71
CA VAL A 163 0.16 -17.89 12.67
C VAL A 163 -0.34 -19.18 13.32
N PRO A 164 0.56 -20.06 13.78
CA PRO A 164 0.17 -21.22 14.59
C PRO A 164 -0.58 -20.78 15.84
N PRO A 165 -1.58 -21.58 16.29
CA PRO A 165 -2.31 -21.28 17.54
C PRO A 165 -1.37 -21.07 18.73
N GLY A 166 -1.64 -20.02 19.53
CA GLY A 166 -0.82 -19.69 20.70
C GLY A 166 0.48 -18.92 20.41
N SER A 167 0.74 -18.55 19.14
CA SER A 167 1.89 -17.71 18.79
C SER A 167 1.71 -16.28 19.30
N SER A 168 2.73 -15.73 19.95
CA SER A 168 2.78 -14.31 20.37
C SER A 168 3.14 -13.35 19.23
N GLN A 169 3.47 -13.87 18.04
CA GLN A 169 3.91 -13.08 16.88
C GLN A 169 2.76 -12.69 15.93
N GLY A 170 1.55 -13.14 16.24
CA GLY A 170 0.37 -12.87 15.45
C GLY A 170 -0.23 -11.48 15.72
N MET A 171 -0.89 -10.94 14.72
CA MET A 171 -1.67 -9.72 14.77
C MET A 171 -3.00 -9.93 14.04
N ILE A 172 -4.08 -9.39 14.55
CA ILE A 172 -5.40 -9.43 13.93
C ILE A 172 -5.54 -8.21 13.03
N PHE A 173 -5.89 -8.43 11.77
CA PHE A 173 -6.15 -7.37 10.80
C PHE A 173 -7.65 -7.32 10.49
N PRO A 174 -8.40 -6.34 11.01
CA PRO A 174 -9.86 -6.23 10.78
C PRO A 174 -10.23 -6.06 9.31
N ALA A 175 -9.33 -5.57 8.47
CA ALA A 175 -9.53 -5.47 7.03
C ALA A 175 -9.80 -6.83 6.35
N GLU A 176 -9.45 -7.96 6.98
CA GLU A 176 -9.78 -9.31 6.52
C GLU A 176 -11.29 -9.56 6.45
N LEU A 177 -12.09 -8.89 7.27
CA LEU A 177 -13.55 -8.99 7.25
C LEU A 177 -14.16 -8.64 5.89
N SER A 178 -13.49 -7.82 5.09
CA SER A 178 -13.93 -7.49 3.73
C SER A 178 -13.61 -8.60 2.71
N GLN A 179 -12.72 -9.52 3.04
CA GLN A 179 -12.27 -10.61 2.16
C GLN A 179 -12.91 -11.96 2.52
N ASP A 180 -13.39 -12.10 3.77
CA ASP A 180 -14.06 -13.31 4.28
C ASP A 180 -15.49 -12.97 4.74
N PRO A 181 -16.51 -13.18 3.87
CA PRO A 181 -17.90 -12.89 4.18
C PRO A 181 -18.45 -13.71 5.36
N ASP A 182 -18.02 -14.96 5.53
CA ASP A 182 -18.50 -15.82 6.60
C ASP A 182 -17.95 -15.37 7.96
N LEU A 183 -16.68 -14.98 8.00
CA LEU A 183 -16.06 -14.38 9.17
C LEU A 183 -16.75 -13.06 9.54
N PHE A 184 -17.02 -12.22 8.54
CA PHE A 184 -17.73 -10.95 8.74
C PHE A 184 -19.12 -11.17 9.35
N VAL A 185 -19.91 -12.12 8.80
CA VAL A 185 -21.25 -12.42 9.33
C VAL A 185 -21.19 -12.85 10.79
N ARG A 186 -20.25 -13.71 11.17
CA ARG A 186 -20.05 -14.12 12.58
C ARG A 186 -19.74 -12.97 13.50
N VAL A 187 -18.82 -12.08 13.09
CA VAL A 187 -18.43 -10.90 13.87
C VAL A 187 -19.59 -9.91 13.97
N ALA A 188 -20.29 -9.64 12.87
CA ALA A 188 -21.44 -8.74 12.85
C ALA A 188 -22.56 -9.26 13.75
N SER A 189 -22.92 -10.55 13.67
CA SER A 189 -23.91 -11.18 14.54
C SER A 189 -23.54 -11.00 16.01
N ARG A 190 -22.27 -11.23 16.37
CA ARG A 190 -21.81 -11.05 17.74
C ARG A 190 -21.92 -9.61 18.25
N ILE A 191 -21.68 -8.62 17.37
CA ILE A 191 -21.88 -7.20 17.70
C ILE A 191 -23.38 -6.92 17.94
N TYR A 192 -24.28 -7.42 17.08
CA TYR A 192 -25.74 -7.27 17.25
C TYR A 192 -26.26 -7.94 18.51
N GLU A 193 -25.76 -9.12 18.86
CA GLU A 193 -26.16 -9.90 20.03
C GLU A 193 -25.61 -9.35 21.35
N THR A 194 -24.66 -8.41 21.31
CA THR A 194 -24.07 -7.84 22.54
C THR A 194 -25.04 -6.84 23.17
N PRO A 195 -25.60 -7.14 24.38
CA PRO A 195 -26.66 -6.34 24.96
C PRO A 195 -26.25 -4.88 25.19
N GLY A 196 -27.08 -3.95 24.71
CA GLY A 196 -26.90 -2.51 24.93
C GLY A 196 -25.69 -1.89 24.25
N LEU A 197 -24.92 -2.64 23.42
CA LEU A 197 -23.76 -2.10 22.71
C LEU A 197 -24.19 -1.07 21.67
N LEU A 198 -25.17 -1.41 20.83
CA LEU A 198 -25.65 -0.52 19.76
C LEU A 198 -26.32 0.74 20.33
N ASP A 199 -27.06 0.60 21.43
CA ASP A 199 -27.66 1.74 22.13
C ASP A 199 -26.58 2.69 22.67
N LYS A 200 -25.52 2.14 23.27
CA LYS A 200 -24.38 2.94 23.77
C LYS A 200 -23.66 3.66 22.63
N LEU A 201 -23.47 3.00 21.47
CA LEU A 201 -22.86 3.63 20.30
C LEU A 201 -23.73 4.80 19.79
N SER A 202 -25.04 4.59 19.68
CA SER A 202 -25.98 5.63 19.27
C SER A 202 -26.01 6.82 20.24
N LEU A 203 -25.99 6.55 21.53
CA LEU A 203 -25.90 7.58 22.59
C LEU A 203 -24.58 8.36 22.55
N SER A 204 -23.49 7.72 22.09
CA SER A 204 -22.20 8.36 21.89
C SER A 204 -22.09 9.13 20.58
N GLY A 205 -23.18 9.27 19.82
CA GLY A 205 -23.21 9.98 18.54
C GLY A 205 -22.68 9.17 17.35
N ILE A 206 -22.44 7.86 17.53
CA ILE A 206 -21.99 6.99 16.45
C ILE A 206 -23.22 6.47 15.70
N ALA A 207 -23.33 6.84 14.41
CA ALA A 207 -24.40 6.33 13.56
C ALA A 207 -24.22 4.82 13.34
N VAL A 208 -25.17 4.02 13.81
CA VAL A 208 -25.24 2.59 13.55
C VAL A 208 -26.07 2.38 12.28
N PRO A 209 -25.48 1.81 11.21
CA PRO A 209 -26.23 1.58 9.98
C PRO A 209 -27.26 0.46 10.15
N GLU A 210 -28.36 0.51 9.42
CA GLU A 210 -29.37 -0.58 9.40
C GLU A 210 -28.74 -1.91 9.00
N ARG A 211 -27.77 -1.87 8.10
CA ARG A 211 -26.96 -3.02 7.67
C ARG A 211 -25.49 -2.73 7.87
N MET A 212 -24.87 -3.44 8.81
CA MET A 212 -23.42 -3.37 9.01
C MET A 212 -22.64 -3.78 7.75
N THR A 213 -21.50 -3.13 7.54
CA THR A 213 -20.52 -3.50 6.51
C THR A 213 -19.19 -3.79 7.15
N ALA A 214 -18.33 -4.58 6.49
CA ALA A 214 -16.99 -4.86 6.97
C ALA A 214 -16.17 -3.57 7.15
N ALA A 215 -16.33 -2.60 6.26
CA ALA A 215 -15.68 -1.29 6.36
C ALA A 215 -16.10 -0.56 7.64
N TRP A 216 -17.41 -0.53 7.94
CA TRP A 216 -17.92 0.10 9.17
C TRP A 216 -17.34 -0.55 10.43
N VAL A 217 -17.29 -1.90 10.49
CA VAL A 217 -16.71 -2.61 11.64
C VAL A 217 -15.22 -2.29 11.76
N THR A 218 -14.48 -2.33 10.65
CA THR A 218 -13.04 -2.02 10.64
C THR A 218 -12.74 -0.61 11.14
N ASP A 219 -13.56 0.37 10.75
CA ASP A 219 -13.41 1.75 11.23
C ASP A 219 -13.73 1.86 12.73
N ARG A 220 -14.76 1.16 13.21
CA ARG A 220 -15.15 1.20 14.63
C ARG A 220 -14.19 0.47 15.56
N VAL A 221 -13.38 -0.46 15.05
CA VAL A 221 -12.29 -1.09 15.85
C VAL A 221 -11.34 -0.04 16.40
N ARG A 222 -11.10 1.05 15.67
CA ARG A 222 -10.19 2.13 16.10
C ARG A 222 -10.74 2.92 17.29
N ASP A 223 -12.02 3.28 17.20
CA ASP A 223 -12.65 4.25 18.10
C ASP A 223 -13.44 3.59 19.23
N THR A 224 -13.75 2.30 19.11
CA THR A 224 -14.67 1.60 20.02
C THR A 224 -13.99 0.37 20.66
N PRO A 225 -13.53 0.47 21.91
CA PRO A 225 -12.85 -0.63 22.60
C PRO A 225 -13.70 -1.92 22.65
N ALA A 226 -15.01 -1.82 22.84
CA ALA A 226 -15.90 -2.99 22.88
C ALA A 226 -15.97 -3.73 21.53
N ILE A 227 -16.00 -3.02 20.41
CA ILE A 227 -15.94 -3.65 19.08
C ILE A 227 -14.57 -4.26 18.85
N ARG A 228 -13.49 -3.57 19.25
CA ARG A 228 -12.11 -4.10 19.17
C ARG A 228 -11.97 -5.41 19.95
N GLU A 229 -12.54 -5.49 21.14
CA GLU A 229 -12.53 -6.70 21.95
C GLU A 229 -13.27 -7.85 21.27
N ILE A 230 -14.49 -7.60 20.74
CA ILE A 230 -15.27 -8.60 20.01
C ILE A 230 -14.50 -9.11 18.80
N VAL A 231 -13.96 -8.22 17.98
CA VAL A 231 -13.14 -8.57 16.81
C VAL A 231 -11.91 -9.36 17.24
N GLY A 232 -11.23 -8.95 18.31
CA GLY A 232 -10.10 -9.64 18.86
C GLY A 232 -10.42 -11.07 19.29
N GLN A 233 -11.54 -11.29 19.97
CA GLN A 233 -11.98 -12.62 20.41
C GLN A 233 -12.40 -13.49 19.23
N MET A 234 -13.19 -12.95 18.28
CA MET A 234 -13.75 -13.71 17.15
C MET A 234 -12.71 -14.04 16.08
N MET A 235 -11.62 -13.28 15.98
CA MET A 235 -10.58 -13.44 14.98
C MET A 235 -9.27 -14.02 15.53
N GLN A 236 -9.24 -14.58 16.73
CA GLN A 236 -8.00 -15.14 17.32
C GLN A 236 -7.35 -16.20 16.40
N ASP A 237 -8.16 -17.09 15.82
CA ASP A 237 -7.69 -18.12 14.89
C ASP A 237 -7.30 -17.58 13.52
N HIS A 238 -7.61 -16.33 13.25
CA HIS A 238 -7.25 -15.56 12.05
C HIS A 238 -6.06 -14.62 12.28
N ALA A 239 -5.34 -14.73 13.39
CA ALA A 239 -4.14 -13.95 13.62
C ALA A 239 -3.09 -14.24 12.54
N ARG A 240 -2.48 -13.18 11.99
CA ARG A 240 -1.54 -13.27 10.86
C ARG A 240 -0.20 -12.64 11.18
N TYR A 241 0.85 -13.11 10.53
CA TYR A 241 2.14 -12.45 10.62
C TYR A 241 2.05 -11.04 10.01
N PRO A 242 2.55 -10.01 10.68
CA PRO A 242 2.73 -8.67 10.08
C PRO A 242 3.91 -8.71 9.10
N SER A 243 3.70 -9.31 7.93
CA SER A 243 4.77 -9.57 6.95
C SER A 243 5.24 -8.32 6.19
N GLN A 244 4.51 -7.21 6.27
CA GLN A 244 4.82 -5.99 5.56
C GLN A 244 6.22 -5.46 5.91
N PRO A 245 6.59 -5.28 7.21
CA PRO A 245 7.94 -4.87 7.59
C PRO A 245 9.01 -5.92 7.25
N VAL A 246 8.67 -7.21 7.30
CA VAL A 246 9.61 -8.32 7.09
C VAL A 246 9.93 -8.55 5.62
N SER A 247 8.99 -8.31 4.71
CA SER A 247 9.21 -8.49 3.26
C SER A 247 10.35 -7.65 2.71
N TYR A 248 10.65 -6.54 3.36
CA TYR A 248 11.76 -5.66 3.00
C TYR A 248 13.12 -6.35 3.14
N THR A 249 13.34 -7.12 4.21
CA THR A 249 14.63 -7.81 4.44
C THR A 249 14.92 -8.87 3.40
N HIS A 250 13.90 -9.58 2.92
CA HIS A 250 14.05 -10.62 1.89
C HIS A 250 14.33 -10.06 0.50
N LEU A 251 13.88 -8.83 0.20
CA LEU A 251 14.13 -8.18 -1.08
C LEU A 251 15.50 -7.52 -1.16
N THR A 252 16.09 -7.14 -0.02
CA THR A 252 17.38 -6.43 0.02
C THR A 252 18.58 -7.34 0.18
N LEU A 253 18.42 -8.47 0.88
CA LEU A 253 19.54 -9.42 1.10
C LEU A 253 20.17 -9.97 -0.19
N PRO A 254 19.40 -10.38 -1.23
CA PRO A 254 20.01 -10.84 -2.48
C PRO A 254 20.77 -9.77 -3.25
N THR A 255 20.37 -8.51 -3.14
CA THR A 255 21.02 -7.39 -3.84
C THR A 255 22.33 -6.96 -3.20
N ILE A 256 22.50 -7.18 -1.90
CA ILE A 256 23.75 -6.85 -1.17
C ILE A 256 24.85 -7.89 -1.42
N TYR A 257 24.48 -9.15 -1.69
CA TYR A 257 25.44 -10.24 -1.93
C TYR A 257 25.83 -10.45 -3.40
N SER A 258 25.29 -9.66 -4.33
CA SER A 258 25.59 -9.76 -5.77
C SER A 258 26.55 -8.67 -6.27
N VAL A 259 27.28 -8.00 -5.35
CA VAL A 259 28.36 -7.04 -5.67
C VAL A 259 29.72 -7.67 -5.44
#